data_2859a8af4ae480e3022153ca943bd3f3
#
_entry.id   2859a8af4ae480e3022153ca943bd3f3
#
_cell.length_a   1.000
_cell.length_b   1.000
_cell.length_c   1.000
_cell.angle_alpha   90.00
_cell.angle_beta   90.00
_cell.angle_gamma   90.00
#
_symmetry.space_group_name_H-M   'P 1'
#
loop_
_entity.id
_entity.type
_entity.pdbx_description
1 polymer ?
#
loop_
_entity_poly.entity_id
_entity_poly.type
_entity_poly.pdbx_seq_one_letter_code
_entity_poly.pdbx_strand_id
1 'polypeptide(L)'
;MLNKFLNKLDQFFLEINDYWEDKKRKIKFWFVDKVQTIEKFSNPTKVILASLISFCIYRYFTEQALGKETSNAYWTLATLFISSPVAFIIWHFRDKNITQQIENQRKDINLKEFQKIAEWVSGLHLVEDEVTEQFKNSARKRIIKTQRSSNQKETTRKYPQQSEHLSIPTFSKKDGAVGLQIAAIYNLLPFYRGEHGESFKKPALNLLLSAWLALQQKEVKNLENLDVLTNRLDFDNTVKKIQENGRSPIGIAITHVLLADWGGHLVQYPEVFPNLCLAGMDFHLPGLDKNVLSLFINIKNCSGINLIAANLHSARLDGARLVRARLDGASLYGARLERARLDGASLVRASLVRASLVRASLVRARLDGARLVRASLDGARLVRASLVRASLVRA
;
A
#
# COMPACT_ATOMS: atom_id res chain seq x y z
N MET A 1 -42.20 -13.65 -59.11
CA MET A 1 -41.08 -12.83 -59.67
C MET A 1 -40.59 -11.77 -58.68
N LEU A 2 -41.51 -11.06 -58.03
CA LEU A 2 -41.14 -9.99 -57.06
C LEU A 2 -40.27 -10.42 -55.90
N ASN A 3 -40.58 -11.56 -55.23
CA ASN A 3 -39.77 -12.09 -54.11
C ASN A 3 -38.35 -12.53 -54.50
N LYS A 4 -38.17 -12.99 -55.75
CA LYS A 4 -36.85 -13.34 -56.30
C LYS A 4 -36.01 -12.11 -56.59
N PHE A 5 -36.65 -11.00 -56.95
CA PHE A 5 -35.99 -9.71 -57.16
C PHE A 5 -35.60 -9.05 -55.84
N LEU A 6 -36.49 -9.07 -54.85
CA LEU A 6 -36.22 -8.53 -53.51
C LEU A 6 -35.07 -9.27 -52.84
N ASN A 7 -35.06 -10.62 -52.89
CA ASN A 7 -33.94 -11.41 -52.30
C ASN A 7 -32.57 -11.12 -53.03
N LYS A 8 -32.59 -10.84 -54.34
CA LYS A 8 -31.36 -10.42 -55.05
C LYS A 8 -30.92 -9.02 -54.65
N LEU A 9 -31.86 -8.12 -54.39
CA LEU A 9 -31.55 -6.77 -53.90
C LEU A 9 -30.96 -6.80 -52.51
N ASP A 10 -31.53 -7.59 -51.60
CA ASP A 10 -31.01 -7.77 -50.26
C ASP A 10 -29.58 -8.39 -50.25
N GLN A 11 -29.37 -9.39 -51.11
CA GLN A 11 -28.05 -9.98 -51.27
C GLN A 11 -27.02 -8.96 -51.82
N PHE A 12 -27.41 -8.15 -52.78
CA PHE A 12 -26.57 -7.08 -53.34
C PHE A 12 -26.27 -6.00 -52.30
N PHE A 13 -27.20 -5.61 -51.44
CA PHE A 13 -26.94 -4.67 -50.35
C PHE A 13 -26.02 -5.27 -49.30
N LEU A 14 -26.13 -6.55 -48.99
CA LEU A 14 -25.24 -7.26 -48.07
C LEU A 14 -23.82 -7.32 -48.65
N GLU A 15 -23.65 -7.67 -49.89
CA GLU A 15 -22.34 -7.71 -50.56
C GLU A 15 -21.68 -6.31 -50.64
N ILE A 16 -22.46 -5.26 -50.89
CA ILE A 16 -21.96 -3.86 -50.88
C ILE A 16 -21.54 -3.50 -49.44
N ASN A 17 -22.35 -3.85 -48.44
CA ASN A 17 -22.02 -3.52 -47.07
C ASN A 17 -20.76 -4.26 -46.56
N ASP A 18 -20.59 -5.53 -46.91
CA ASP A 18 -19.40 -6.31 -46.59
C ASP A 18 -18.14 -5.77 -47.32
N TYR A 19 -18.29 -5.37 -48.57
CA TYR A 19 -17.20 -4.73 -49.34
C TYR A 19 -16.77 -3.40 -48.69
N TRP A 20 -17.73 -2.57 -48.24
CA TRP A 20 -17.42 -1.31 -47.58
C TRP A 20 -16.84 -1.52 -46.18
N GLU A 21 -17.28 -2.52 -45.43
CA GLU A 21 -16.70 -2.83 -44.12
C GLU A 21 -15.28 -3.40 -44.23
N ASP A 22 -14.98 -4.24 -45.22
CA ASP A 22 -13.60 -4.70 -45.48
C ASP A 22 -12.69 -3.54 -45.90
N LYS A 23 -13.20 -2.65 -46.76
CA LYS A 23 -12.47 -1.46 -47.19
C LYS A 23 -12.23 -0.48 -46.06
N LYS A 24 -13.21 -0.27 -45.17
CA LYS A 24 -13.06 0.52 -43.95
C LYS A 24 -12.01 -0.11 -43.00
N ARG A 25 -12.01 -1.43 -42.81
CA ARG A 25 -11.02 -2.13 -42.00
C ARG A 25 -9.60 -1.95 -42.56
N LYS A 26 -9.41 -2.10 -43.89
CA LYS A 26 -8.11 -1.92 -44.55
C LYS A 26 -7.63 -0.48 -44.46
N ILE A 27 -8.51 0.49 -44.67
CA ILE A 27 -8.20 1.93 -44.53
C ILE A 27 -7.84 2.24 -43.07
N LYS A 28 -8.61 1.73 -42.10
CA LYS A 28 -8.35 1.92 -40.66
C LYS A 28 -7.00 1.32 -40.25
N PHE A 29 -6.70 0.10 -40.72
CA PHE A 29 -5.42 -0.57 -40.42
C PHE A 29 -4.25 0.17 -41.06
N TRP A 30 -4.36 0.55 -42.34
CA TRP A 30 -3.37 1.35 -43.01
C TRP A 30 -3.14 2.70 -42.32
N PHE A 31 -4.22 3.37 -41.90
CA PHE A 31 -4.15 4.65 -41.20
C PHE A 31 -3.44 4.53 -39.85
N VAL A 32 -3.78 3.50 -39.06
CA VAL A 32 -3.14 3.24 -37.78
C VAL A 32 -1.65 2.95 -37.96
N ASP A 33 -1.26 2.13 -38.94
CA ASP A 33 0.15 1.83 -39.25
C ASP A 33 0.93 3.11 -39.63
N LYS A 34 0.33 3.97 -40.47
CA LYS A 34 0.95 5.24 -40.87
C LYS A 34 1.03 6.25 -39.74
N VAL A 35 0.01 6.32 -38.88
CA VAL A 35 0.02 7.18 -37.69
C VAL A 35 1.13 6.74 -36.73
N GLN A 36 1.27 5.43 -36.47
CA GLN A 36 2.37 4.90 -35.65
C GLN A 36 3.75 5.21 -36.25
N THR A 37 3.87 5.19 -37.56
CA THR A 37 5.12 5.57 -38.25
C THR A 37 5.42 7.06 -38.10
N ILE A 38 4.40 7.91 -38.18
CA ILE A 38 4.51 9.37 -37.99
C ILE A 38 4.87 9.70 -36.52
N GLU A 39 4.42 8.91 -35.54
CA GLU A 39 4.76 9.14 -34.13
C GLU A 39 6.27 9.04 -33.87
N LYS A 40 7.02 8.27 -34.63
CA LYS A 40 8.47 8.11 -34.50
C LYS A 40 9.26 9.35 -34.92
N PHE A 41 8.68 10.27 -35.71
CA PHE A 41 9.35 11.50 -36.14
C PHE A 41 9.36 12.57 -35.05
N SER A 42 10.37 13.42 -35.05
CA SER A 42 10.41 14.58 -34.16
C SER A 42 9.26 15.57 -34.48
N ASN A 43 8.87 16.38 -33.50
CA ASN A 43 7.76 17.32 -33.68
C ASN A 43 7.96 18.30 -34.85
N PRO A 44 9.16 18.91 -35.08
CA PRO A 44 9.38 19.78 -36.23
C PRO A 44 9.30 19.03 -37.55
N THR A 45 9.76 17.78 -37.59
CA THR A 45 9.68 16.98 -38.86
C THR A 45 8.24 16.63 -39.21
N LYS A 46 7.35 16.42 -38.22
CA LYS A 46 5.91 16.23 -38.49
C LYS A 46 5.25 17.43 -39.10
N VAL A 47 5.57 18.63 -38.62
CA VAL A 47 5.04 19.90 -39.17
C VAL A 47 5.54 20.11 -40.59
N ILE A 48 6.82 19.89 -40.85
CA ILE A 48 7.42 20.01 -42.20
C ILE A 48 6.76 19.04 -43.18
N LEU A 49 6.57 17.77 -42.76
CA LEU A 49 5.93 16.75 -43.58
C LEU A 49 4.49 17.12 -43.94
N ALA A 50 3.71 17.58 -42.95
CA ALA A 50 2.32 18.02 -43.13
C ALA A 50 2.24 19.21 -44.08
N SER A 51 3.16 20.18 -43.97
CA SER A 51 3.25 21.35 -44.88
C SER A 51 3.59 20.94 -46.30
N LEU A 52 4.52 19.98 -46.49
CA LEU A 52 4.85 19.43 -47.82
C LEU A 52 3.65 18.71 -48.45
N ILE A 53 2.92 17.91 -47.67
CA ILE A 53 1.71 17.23 -48.14
C ILE A 53 0.66 18.28 -48.56
N SER A 54 0.42 19.30 -47.73
CA SER A 54 -0.51 20.39 -48.05
C SER A 54 -0.10 21.12 -49.33
N PHE A 55 1.19 21.35 -49.54
CA PHE A 55 1.72 21.96 -50.75
C PHE A 55 1.53 21.06 -51.99
N CYS A 56 1.75 19.76 -51.89
CA CYS A 56 1.48 18.81 -52.98
C CYS A 56 -0.01 18.78 -53.35
N ILE A 57 -0.91 18.79 -52.32
CA ILE A 57 -2.36 18.87 -52.55
C ILE A 57 -2.73 20.18 -53.24
N TYR A 58 -2.17 21.31 -52.82
CA TYR A 58 -2.36 22.61 -53.45
C TYR A 58 -1.95 22.59 -54.94
N ARG A 59 -0.75 22.09 -55.24
CA ARG A 59 -0.25 21.92 -56.65
C ARG A 59 -1.22 21.08 -57.47
N TYR A 60 -1.66 19.94 -56.95
CA TYR A 60 -2.61 19.07 -57.65
C TYR A 60 -3.92 19.81 -57.99
N PHE A 61 -4.51 20.52 -57.07
CA PHE A 61 -5.77 21.26 -57.33
C PHE A 61 -5.57 22.43 -58.29
N THR A 62 -4.44 23.14 -58.24
CA THR A 62 -4.12 24.23 -59.16
C THR A 62 -3.90 23.71 -60.59
N GLU A 63 -3.21 22.58 -60.76
CA GLU A 63 -3.00 21.96 -62.08
C GLU A 63 -4.33 21.47 -62.68
N GLN A 64 -5.24 20.93 -61.91
CA GLN A 64 -6.56 20.53 -62.41
C GLN A 64 -7.49 21.71 -62.73
N ALA A 65 -7.25 22.86 -62.17
CA ALA A 65 -7.99 24.09 -62.41
C ALA A 65 -7.49 24.86 -63.63
N LEU A 66 -6.26 24.58 -64.12
CA LEU A 66 -5.66 25.29 -65.25
C LEU A 66 -6.50 25.10 -66.52
N GLY A 67 -6.98 26.20 -67.08
CA GLY A 67 -7.75 26.20 -68.35
C GLY A 67 -9.25 25.79 -68.18
N LYS A 68 -9.78 25.68 -66.95
CA LYS A 68 -11.20 25.38 -66.70
C LYS A 68 -11.85 26.46 -65.84
N GLU A 69 -13.09 26.84 -66.18
CA GLU A 69 -13.92 27.65 -65.26
C GLU A 69 -14.27 26.80 -64.02
N THR A 70 -13.70 27.17 -62.88
CA THR A 70 -13.92 26.44 -61.65
C THR A 70 -14.93 27.19 -60.76
N SER A 71 -15.90 26.46 -60.23
CA SER A 71 -16.90 27.01 -59.31
C SER A 71 -16.32 27.33 -57.93
N ASN A 72 -16.94 28.26 -57.19
CA ASN A 72 -16.56 28.55 -55.79
C ASN A 72 -16.58 27.32 -54.92
N ALA A 73 -17.45 26.33 -55.19
CA ALA A 73 -17.51 25.06 -54.48
C ALA A 73 -16.23 24.21 -54.66
N TYR A 74 -15.60 24.29 -55.84
CA TYR A 74 -14.32 23.61 -56.10
C TYR A 74 -13.20 24.13 -55.18
N TRP A 75 -13.09 25.45 -55.07
CA TRP A 75 -12.05 26.07 -54.24
C TRP A 75 -12.31 25.92 -52.73
N THR A 76 -13.57 25.85 -52.29
CA THR A 76 -13.89 25.52 -50.89
C THR A 76 -13.50 24.10 -50.54
N LEU A 77 -13.76 23.13 -51.39
CA LEU A 77 -13.29 21.76 -51.24
C LEU A 77 -11.76 21.65 -51.24
N ALA A 78 -11.11 22.36 -52.22
CA ALA A 78 -9.66 22.38 -52.31
C ALA A 78 -9.00 22.91 -51.05
N THR A 79 -9.49 24.02 -50.48
CA THR A 79 -8.97 24.60 -49.22
C THR A 79 -9.14 23.65 -48.03
N LEU A 80 -10.23 22.89 -47.96
CA LEU A 80 -10.48 21.90 -46.90
C LEU A 80 -9.45 20.77 -46.97
N PHE A 81 -9.15 20.25 -48.13
CA PHE A 81 -8.12 19.21 -48.35
C PHE A 81 -6.70 19.73 -48.12
N ILE A 82 -6.38 20.96 -48.56
CA ILE A 82 -5.07 21.56 -48.37
C ILE A 82 -4.76 21.82 -46.91
N SER A 83 -5.77 22.24 -46.12
CA SER A 83 -5.60 22.54 -44.68
C SER A 83 -5.63 21.31 -43.79
N SER A 84 -6.23 20.18 -44.25
CA SER A 84 -6.45 18.99 -43.43
C SER A 84 -5.19 18.39 -42.81
N PRO A 85 -4.02 18.26 -43.52
CA PRO A 85 -2.82 17.68 -42.93
C PRO A 85 -2.27 18.53 -41.77
N VAL A 86 -2.27 19.85 -41.93
CA VAL A 86 -1.82 20.79 -40.89
C VAL A 86 -2.77 20.81 -39.74
N ALA A 87 -4.09 20.85 -40.00
CA ALA A 87 -5.13 20.78 -38.98
C ALA A 87 -5.04 19.49 -38.16
N PHE A 88 -4.78 18.34 -38.81
CA PHE A 88 -4.59 17.05 -38.13
C PHE A 88 -3.37 17.07 -37.20
N ILE A 89 -2.25 17.64 -37.64
CA ILE A 89 -1.05 17.74 -36.79
C ILE A 89 -1.29 18.67 -35.59
N ILE A 90 -1.95 19.81 -35.77
CA ILE A 90 -2.30 20.72 -34.71
C ILE A 90 -3.24 20.02 -33.68
N TRP A 91 -4.25 19.31 -34.18
CA TRP A 91 -5.16 18.54 -33.37
C TRP A 91 -4.41 17.47 -32.56
N HIS A 92 -3.53 16.69 -33.17
CA HIS A 92 -2.73 15.65 -32.55
C HIS A 92 -1.83 16.22 -31.44
N PHE A 93 -1.15 17.35 -31.66
CA PHE A 93 -0.35 18.00 -30.63
C PHE A 93 -1.20 18.51 -29.48
N ARG A 94 -2.35 19.11 -29.78
CA ARG A 94 -3.27 19.59 -28.76
C ARG A 94 -3.80 18.44 -27.91
N ASP A 95 -4.23 17.35 -28.52
CA ASP A 95 -4.75 16.17 -27.83
C ASP A 95 -3.68 15.56 -26.92
N LYS A 96 -2.45 15.37 -27.43
CA LYS A 96 -1.34 14.85 -26.64
C LYS A 96 -0.99 15.76 -25.45
N ASN A 97 -0.95 17.07 -25.65
CA ASN A 97 -0.66 18.03 -24.58
C ASN A 97 -1.76 18.04 -23.52
N ILE A 98 -3.04 18.00 -23.92
CA ILE A 98 -4.17 17.91 -23.00
C ILE A 98 -4.10 16.61 -22.19
N THR A 99 -3.82 15.49 -22.83
CA THR A 99 -3.70 14.18 -22.14
C THR A 99 -2.57 14.21 -21.12
N GLN A 100 -1.40 14.75 -21.47
CA GLN A 100 -0.27 14.91 -20.55
C GLN A 100 -0.61 15.86 -19.39
N GLN A 101 -1.32 16.93 -19.67
CA GLN A 101 -1.74 17.89 -18.65
C GLN A 101 -2.73 17.28 -17.66
N ILE A 102 -3.71 16.51 -18.15
CA ILE A 102 -4.65 15.76 -17.30
C ILE A 102 -3.91 14.73 -16.45
N GLU A 103 -2.96 14.00 -17.02
CA GLU A 103 -2.16 13.01 -16.28
C GLU A 103 -1.31 13.67 -15.18
N ASN A 104 -0.67 14.81 -15.48
CA ASN A 104 0.10 15.56 -14.50
C ASN A 104 -0.79 16.12 -13.37
N GLN A 105 -1.97 16.67 -13.71
CA GLN A 105 -2.94 17.13 -12.73
C GLN A 105 -3.41 15.98 -11.82
N ARG A 106 -3.67 14.80 -12.40
CA ARG A 106 -4.03 13.61 -11.62
C ARG A 106 -2.91 13.19 -10.68
N LYS A 107 -1.66 13.20 -11.13
CA LYS A 107 -0.48 12.92 -10.28
C LYS A 107 -0.36 13.92 -9.13
N ASP A 108 -0.57 15.21 -9.38
CA ASP A 108 -0.50 16.25 -8.36
C ASP A 108 -1.63 16.11 -7.32
N ILE A 109 -2.85 15.77 -7.76
CA ILE A 109 -3.98 15.50 -6.85
C ILE A 109 -3.67 14.30 -5.97
N ASN A 110 -3.24 13.19 -6.57
CA ASN A 110 -2.88 11.97 -5.83
C ASN A 110 -1.74 12.22 -4.84
N LEU A 111 -0.74 13.03 -5.21
CA LEU A 111 0.36 13.38 -4.31
C LEU A 111 -0.12 14.20 -3.10
N LYS A 112 -0.97 15.20 -3.31
CA LYS A 112 -1.54 16.01 -2.23
C LYS A 112 -2.41 15.17 -1.30
N GLU A 113 -3.22 14.27 -1.87
CA GLU A 113 -4.05 13.36 -1.09
C GLU A 113 -3.17 12.41 -0.26
N PHE A 114 -2.14 11.80 -0.86
CA PHE A 114 -1.19 10.96 -0.14
C PHE A 114 -0.48 11.70 1.00
N GLN A 115 -0.02 12.93 0.76
CA GLN A 115 0.63 13.74 1.80
C GLN A 115 -0.31 13.99 2.98
N LYS A 116 -1.56 14.35 2.72
CA LYS A 116 -2.58 14.56 3.76
C LYS A 116 -2.85 13.28 4.56
N ILE A 117 -2.97 12.14 3.88
CA ILE A 117 -3.15 10.85 4.55
C ILE A 117 -1.91 10.52 5.42
N ALA A 118 -0.70 10.76 4.90
CA ALA A 118 0.54 10.52 5.63
C ALA A 118 0.65 11.35 6.92
N GLU A 119 0.24 12.61 6.89
CA GLU A 119 0.15 13.46 8.09
C GLU A 119 -0.78 12.88 9.15
N TRP A 120 -1.96 12.39 8.76
CA TRP A 120 -2.91 11.77 9.68
C TRP A 120 -2.41 10.43 10.23
N VAL A 121 -1.81 9.58 9.39
CA VAL A 121 -1.26 8.28 9.83
C VAL A 121 -0.10 8.46 10.80
N SER A 122 0.75 9.48 10.58
CA SER A 122 1.86 9.79 11.48
C SER A 122 1.43 10.38 12.82
N GLY A 123 0.15 10.74 12.99
CA GLY A 123 -0.39 11.29 14.22
C GLY A 123 -0.01 12.74 14.48
N LEU A 124 0.50 13.48 13.50
CA LEU A 124 0.89 14.89 13.64
C LEU A 124 -0.25 15.81 14.07
N HIS A 125 -1.51 15.37 13.88
CA HIS A 125 -2.71 16.10 14.33
C HIS A 125 -3.22 15.66 15.70
N LEU A 126 -2.56 14.68 16.36
CA LEU A 126 -2.88 14.31 17.72
C LEU A 126 -2.38 15.43 18.63
N VAL A 127 -3.30 16.03 19.42
CA VAL A 127 -2.94 17.02 20.43
C VAL A 127 -2.08 16.32 21.49
N GLU A 128 -0.83 16.73 21.64
CA GLU A 128 0.05 16.22 22.68
C GLU A 128 -0.51 16.59 24.06
N ASP A 129 -1.04 15.61 24.78
CA ASP A 129 -1.49 15.79 26.18
C ASP A 129 -0.32 16.19 27.13
N GLU A 130 0.93 16.03 26.72
CA GLU A 130 2.10 16.38 27.53
C GLU A 130 2.30 17.90 27.73
N VAL A 131 1.82 18.73 26.82
CA VAL A 131 1.94 20.20 26.97
C VAL A 131 1.10 20.72 28.13
N THR A 132 -0.02 20.08 28.44
CA THR A 132 -0.92 20.46 29.52
C THR A 132 -0.37 20.07 30.91
N GLU A 133 0.36 18.97 31.05
CA GLU A 133 0.96 18.59 32.33
C GLU A 133 2.18 19.44 32.70
N GLN A 134 3.02 19.80 31.72
CA GLN A 134 4.15 20.70 31.98
C GLN A 134 3.69 22.12 32.34
N PHE A 135 2.61 22.64 31.73
CA PHE A 135 2.02 23.92 32.10
C PHE A 135 1.41 23.89 33.51
N LYS A 136 0.71 22.81 33.89
CA LYS A 136 0.17 22.65 35.27
C LYS A 136 1.29 22.55 36.29
N ASN A 137 2.37 21.82 35.99
CA ASN A 137 3.51 21.69 36.92
C ASN A 137 4.35 22.98 37.00
N SER A 138 4.49 23.73 35.92
CA SER A 138 5.14 25.04 35.92
C SER A 138 4.30 26.10 36.61
N ALA A 139 2.96 26.06 36.45
CA ALA A 139 2.06 26.94 37.18
C ALA A 139 2.06 26.64 38.69
N ARG A 140 2.03 25.35 39.10
CA ARG A 140 2.15 25.02 40.53
C ARG A 140 3.49 25.42 41.15
N LYS A 141 4.62 25.29 40.45
CA LYS A 141 5.92 25.76 40.94
C LYS A 141 6.01 27.29 41.02
N ARG A 142 5.33 28.06 40.17
CA ARG A 142 5.25 29.51 40.23
C ARG A 142 4.32 30.01 41.36
N ILE A 143 3.22 29.35 41.62
CA ILE A 143 2.26 29.70 42.68
C ILE A 143 2.89 29.59 44.09
N ILE A 144 3.78 28.63 44.30
CA ILE A 144 4.49 28.46 45.59
C ILE A 144 5.55 29.55 45.81
N LYS A 145 6.06 30.23 44.75
CA LYS A 145 7.05 31.32 44.89
C LYS A 145 6.46 32.73 44.94
N THR A 146 5.14 32.92 44.68
CA THR A 146 4.52 34.23 44.56
C THR A 146 3.52 34.57 45.66
N GLN A 147 3.57 33.87 46.83
CA GLN A 147 2.75 34.22 47.99
C GLN A 147 3.37 35.36 48.84
N ARG A 148 4.00 36.33 48.18
CA ARG A 148 4.27 37.65 48.74
C ARG A 148 4.15 38.68 47.63
N SER A 149 2.99 39.23 47.48
CA SER A 149 2.56 40.59 47.16
C SER A 149 1.44 40.67 46.10
N SER A 150 0.43 41.41 46.52
CA SER A 150 -0.53 42.21 45.78
C SER A 150 -1.63 41.55 44.93
N ASN A 151 -2.85 41.83 45.34
CA ASN A 151 -4.12 41.86 44.61
C ASN A 151 -4.00 42.18 43.13
N GLN A 152 -4.14 41.20 42.27
CA GLN A 152 -4.59 41.37 40.90
C GLN A 152 -5.74 40.37 40.63
N LYS A 153 -6.90 40.97 40.31
CA LYS A 153 -8.11 40.27 39.90
C LYS A 153 -7.79 39.44 38.64
N GLU A 154 -7.75 38.10 38.78
CA GLU A 154 -7.82 37.18 37.63
C GLU A 154 -9.21 37.24 37.01
N THR A 155 -9.33 37.88 35.86
CA THR A 155 -10.50 37.73 35.00
C THR A 155 -10.42 36.40 34.28
N THR A 156 -10.97 35.36 34.87
CA THR A 156 -11.25 34.10 34.21
C THR A 156 -12.33 34.34 33.15
N ARG A 157 -11.97 34.43 31.89
CA ARG A 157 -12.95 34.38 30.80
C ARG A 157 -13.55 32.98 30.77
N LYS A 158 -14.69 32.79 31.43
CA LYS A 158 -15.57 31.66 31.23
C LYS A 158 -16.20 31.84 29.85
N TYR A 159 -15.83 31.00 28.91
CA TYR A 159 -16.62 30.84 27.69
C TYR A 159 -18.00 30.32 28.08
N PRO A 160 -19.11 30.91 27.55
CA PRO A 160 -20.43 30.43 27.85
C PRO A 160 -20.56 28.97 27.47
N GLN A 161 -20.96 28.14 28.42
CA GLN A 161 -21.39 26.75 28.12
C GLN A 161 -22.52 26.87 27.12
N GLN A 162 -22.31 26.34 25.92
CA GLN A 162 -23.40 26.16 24.96
C GLN A 162 -24.43 25.23 25.61
N SER A 163 -25.67 25.69 25.54
CA SER A 163 -26.86 25.04 26.06
C SER A 163 -26.89 23.53 25.84
N GLU A 164 -27.23 22.77 26.87
CA GLU A 164 -27.30 21.31 27.01
C GLU A 164 -28.36 20.61 26.14
N HIS A 165 -28.89 21.27 25.10
CA HIS A 165 -29.94 20.70 24.25
C HIS A 165 -29.40 20.41 22.85
N LEU A 166 -28.62 19.40 22.73
CA LEU A 166 -28.31 18.59 21.54
C LEU A 166 -26.94 17.89 21.76
N SER A 167 -26.83 17.09 22.81
CA SER A 167 -25.68 16.21 22.94
C SER A 167 -25.86 15.00 22.03
N ILE A 168 -25.54 15.18 20.75
CA ILE A 168 -24.93 14.08 20.00
C ILE A 168 -23.73 13.66 20.85
N PRO A 169 -23.55 12.38 21.19
CA PRO A 169 -22.40 11.95 21.96
C PRO A 169 -21.14 12.40 21.22
N THR A 170 -20.57 13.51 21.66
CA THR A 170 -19.32 14.02 21.14
C THR A 170 -18.25 13.09 21.63
N PHE A 171 -17.70 12.29 20.71
CA PHE A 171 -16.45 11.57 20.98
C PHE A 171 -15.47 12.57 21.60
N SER A 172 -14.69 12.13 22.61
CA SER A 172 -13.63 12.98 23.12
C SER A 172 -12.73 13.40 21.95
N LYS A 173 -12.08 14.56 22.00
CA LYS A 173 -11.15 14.99 20.94
C LYS A 173 -10.10 13.92 20.62
N LYS A 174 -9.70 13.14 21.65
CA LYS A 174 -8.75 12.04 21.55
C LYS A 174 -9.36 10.87 20.77
N ASP A 175 -10.59 10.47 21.06
CA ASP A 175 -11.25 9.37 20.36
C ASP A 175 -11.55 9.75 18.90
N GLY A 176 -11.92 11.00 18.66
CA GLY A 176 -12.08 11.53 17.30
C GLY A 176 -10.79 11.52 16.49
N ALA A 177 -9.67 11.88 17.10
CA ALA A 177 -8.36 11.87 16.46
C ALA A 177 -7.90 10.44 16.12
N VAL A 178 -8.14 9.47 17.02
CA VAL A 178 -7.89 8.04 16.76
C VAL A 178 -8.77 7.54 15.60
N GLY A 179 -10.04 7.92 15.57
CA GLY A 179 -10.95 7.57 14.47
C GLY A 179 -10.48 8.08 13.12
N LEU A 180 -10.00 9.32 13.04
CA LEU A 180 -9.43 9.90 11.83
C LEU A 180 -8.13 9.20 11.40
N GLN A 181 -7.28 8.83 12.36
CA GLN A 181 -6.06 8.07 12.08
C GLN A 181 -6.37 6.70 11.49
N ILE A 182 -7.38 6.00 12.05
CA ILE A 182 -7.84 4.71 11.52
C ILE A 182 -8.38 4.88 10.08
N ALA A 183 -9.21 5.89 9.84
CA ALA A 183 -9.74 6.19 8.51
C ALA A 183 -8.60 6.49 7.51
N ALA A 184 -7.58 7.25 7.92
CA ALA A 184 -6.41 7.53 7.10
C ALA A 184 -5.62 6.26 6.76
N ILE A 185 -5.47 5.33 7.72
CA ILE A 185 -4.80 4.04 7.48
C ILE A 185 -5.55 3.24 6.40
N TYR A 186 -6.88 3.13 6.48
CA TYR A 186 -7.65 2.44 5.45
C TYR A 186 -7.60 3.16 4.08
N ASN A 187 -7.55 4.49 4.06
CA ASN A 187 -7.38 5.28 2.84
C ASN A 187 -6.00 5.13 2.18
N LEU A 188 -5.02 4.54 2.88
CA LEU A 188 -3.74 4.15 2.26
C LEU A 188 -3.86 2.92 1.34
N LEU A 189 -4.91 2.10 1.48
CA LEU A 189 -5.03 0.84 0.74
C LEU A 189 -4.98 1.02 -0.78
N PRO A 190 -5.68 1.98 -1.43
CA PRO A 190 -5.58 2.21 -2.86
C PRO A 190 -4.16 2.59 -3.31
N PHE A 191 -3.43 3.40 -2.51
CA PHE A 191 -2.04 3.76 -2.78
C PHE A 191 -1.12 2.55 -2.63
N TYR A 192 -1.32 1.73 -1.61
CA TYR A 192 -0.56 0.51 -1.37
C TYR A 192 -0.78 -0.54 -2.46
N ARG A 193 -2.01 -0.65 -3.02
CA ARG A 193 -2.34 -1.47 -4.18
C ARG A 193 -1.78 -0.91 -5.50
N GLY A 194 -1.49 0.39 -5.56
CA GLY A 194 -1.02 1.09 -6.74
C GLY A 194 -2.12 1.58 -7.67
N GLU A 195 -3.37 1.65 -7.20
CA GLU A 195 -4.51 2.17 -7.96
C GLU A 195 -4.30 3.65 -8.35
N HIS A 196 -3.57 4.39 -7.53
CA HIS A 196 -3.18 5.79 -7.78
C HIS A 196 -1.80 5.93 -8.43
N GLY A 197 -1.13 4.83 -8.77
CA GLY A 197 0.15 4.76 -9.45
C GLY A 197 1.20 3.94 -8.69
N GLU A 198 2.05 3.25 -9.44
CA GLU A 198 3.10 2.37 -8.90
C GLU A 198 4.10 3.10 -7.98
N SER A 199 4.34 4.39 -8.23
CA SER A 199 5.26 5.21 -7.44
C SER A 199 4.86 5.38 -5.97
N PHE A 200 3.57 5.21 -5.65
CA PHE A 200 3.05 5.35 -4.29
C PHE A 200 3.10 4.06 -3.47
N LYS A 201 3.21 2.88 -4.08
CA LYS A 201 3.19 1.58 -3.37
C LYS A 201 4.26 1.50 -2.27
N LYS A 202 5.51 1.75 -2.62
CA LYS A 202 6.62 1.66 -1.66
C LYS A 202 6.55 2.73 -0.55
N PRO A 203 6.25 4.01 -0.84
CA PRO A 203 5.97 5.00 0.20
C PRO A 203 4.83 4.61 1.14
N ALA A 204 3.71 4.10 0.62
CA ALA A 204 2.59 3.63 1.44
C ALA A 204 2.98 2.46 2.35
N LEU A 205 3.72 1.47 1.82
CA LEU A 205 4.29 0.39 2.61
C LEU A 205 5.18 0.91 3.74
N ASN A 206 6.12 1.80 3.43
CA ASN A 206 7.04 2.36 4.42
C ASN A 206 6.30 3.11 5.53
N LEU A 207 5.24 3.85 5.18
CA LEU A 207 4.40 4.56 6.15
C LEU A 207 3.68 3.60 7.09
N LEU A 208 3.08 2.52 6.57
CA LEU A 208 2.44 1.47 7.37
C LEU A 208 3.42 0.79 8.32
N LEU A 209 4.62 0.44 7.82
CA LEU A 209 5.65 -0.21 8.64
C LEU A 209 6.21 0.72 9.71
N SER A 210 6.36 2.01 9.40
CA SER A 210 6.80 3.03 10.38
C SER A 210 5.76 3.25 11.46
N ALA A 211 4.47 3.31 11.09
CA ALA A 211 3.36 3.43 12.04
C ALA A 211 3.28 2.19 12.95
N TRP A 212 3.46 0.98 12.41
CA TRP A 212 3.52 -0.23 13.21
C TRP A 212 4.70 -0.23 14.17
N LEU A 213 5.88 0.14 13.69
CA LEU A 213 7.06 0.23 14.53
C LEU A 213 6.86 1.23 15.68
N ALA A 214 6.32 2.42 15.38
CA ALA A 214 6.04 3.44 16.39
C ALA A 214 5.08 2.92 17.48
N LEU A 215 4.05 2.17 17.08
CA LEU A 215 3.08 1.57 18.00
C LEU A 215 3.72 0.57 18.98
N GLN A 216 4.76 -0.17 18.54
CA GLN A 216 5.37 -1.26 19.29
C GLN A 216 6.72 -0.92 19.93
N GLN A 217 7.38 0.14 19.49
CA GLN A 217 8.79 0.43 19.81
C GLN A 217 9.08 0.50 21.32
N LYS A 218 8.18 1.14 22.07
CA LYS A 218 8.35 1.32 23.51
C LYS A 218 8.41 -0.02 24.24
N GLU A 219 7.42 -0.88 23.98
CA GLU A 219 7.30 -2.16 24.70
C GLU A 219 8.32 -3.20 24.20
N VAL A 220 8.70 -3.15 22.91
CA VAL A 220 9.79 -3.98 22.37
C VAL A 220 11.14 -3.62 23.01
N LYS A 221 11.43 -2.32 23.19
CA LYS A 221 12.62 -1.88 23.94
C LYS A 221 12.60 -2.28 25.41
N ASN A 222 11.44 -2.17 26.06
CA ASN A 222 11.26 -2.62 27.43
C ASN A 222 11.61 -4.11 27.55
N LEU A 223 11.14 -4.94 26.62
CA LEU A 223 11.40 -6.37 26.60
C LEU A 223 12.91 -6.68 26.42
N GLU A 224 13.61 -5.90 25.60
CA GLU A 224 15.05 -6.07 25.36
C GLU A 224 15.88 -5.87 26.62
N ASN A 225 15.43 -4.99 27.51
CA ASN A 225 16.13 -4.66 28.77
C ASN A 225 15.80 -5.60 29.92
N LEU A 226 14.82 -6.54 29.75
CA LEU A 226 14.40 -7.47 30.78
C LEU A 226 15.25 -8.75 30.77
N ASP A 227 15.77 -9.14 31.93
CA ASP A 227 16.32 -10.48 32.08
C ASP A 227 15.17 -11.48 32.29
N VAL A 228 14.99 -12.33 31.30
CA VAL A 228 13.90 -13.30 31.20
C VAL A 228 13.92 -14.35 32.34
N LEU A 229 15.11 -14.66 32.86
CA LEU A 229 15.29 -15.69 33.87
C LEU A 229 14.87 -15.20 35.29
N THR A 230 15.10 -13.92 35.57
CA THR A 230 14.81 -13.30 36.86
C THR A 230 13.46 -12.61 36.90
N ASN A 231 13.06 -11.93 35.83
CA ASN A 231 11.85 -11.07 35.79
C ASN A 231 10.70 -11.68 34.97
N ARG A 232 10.26 -12.87 35.35
CA ARG A 232 9.24 -13.64 34.63
C ARG A 232 7.91 -12.88 34.41
N LEU A 233 7.42 -12.25 35.48
CA LEU A 233 6.15 -11.54 35.45
C LEU A 233 6.18 -10.31 34.58
N ASP A 234 7.26 -9.55 34.64
CA ASP A 234 7.44 -8.34 33.82
C ASP A 234 7.56 -8.67 32.33
N PHE A 235 8.23 -9.80 32.03
CA PHE A 235 8.29 -10.31 30.66
C PHE A 235 6.88 -10.64 30.14
N ASP A 236 6.09 -11.41 30.87
CA ASP A 236 4.73 -11.80 30.47
C ASP A 236 3.82 -10.58 30.33
N ASN A 237 3.92 -9.61 31.25
CA ASN A 237 3.17 -8.36 31.19
C ASN A 237 3.55 -7.53 29.96
N THR A 238 4.84 -7.46 29.63
CA THR A 238 5.32 -6.72 28.46
C THR A 238 4.88 -7.41 27.17
N VAL A 239 4.98 -8.74 27.08
CA VAL A 239 4.45 -9.51 25.95
C VAL A 239 2.95 -9.25 25.75
N LYS A 240 2.17 -9.26 26.86
CA LYS A 240 0.74 -8.97 26.82
C LYS A 240 0.45 -7.56 26.29
N LYS A 241 1.18 -6.54 26.74
CA LYS A 241 1.05 -5.17 26.22
C LYS A 241 1.36 -5.07 24.73
N ILE A 242 2.39 -5.76 24.24
CA ILE A 242 2.71 -5.82 22.81
C ILE A 242 1.53 -6.43 22.03
N GLN A 243 0.89 -7.48 22.54
CA GLN A 243 -0.30 -8.09 21.94
C GLN A 243 -1.51 -7.15 21.98
N GLU A 244 -1.73 -6.47 23.10
CA GLU A 244 -2.80 -5.48 23.24
C GLU A 244 -2.63 -4.30 22.27
N ASN A 245 -1.41 -3.80 22.10
CA ASN A 245 -1.11 -2.78 21.09
C ASN A 245 -1.43 -3.28 19.68
N GLY A 246 -1.04 -4.52 19.32
CA GLY A 246 -1.34 -5.13 18.03
C GLY A 246 -2.84 -5.32 17.78
N ARG A 247 -3.62 -5.51 18.85
CA ARG A 247 -5.08 -5.62 18.82
C ARG A 247 -5.81 -4.31 19.09
N SER A 248 -5.10 -3.22 19.28
CA SER A 248 -5.71 -1.89 19.36
C SER A 248 -6.41 -1.55 18.03
N PRO A 249 -7.38 -0.64 17.99
CA PRO A 249 -8.07 -0.26 16.77
C PRO A 249 -7.11 0.19 15.64
N ILE A 250 -6.05 0.92 16.00
CA ILE A 250 -4.98 1.32 15.07
C ILE A 250 -4.18 0.09 14.61
N GLY A 251 -3.80 -0.80 15.51
CA GLY A 251 -3.06 -2.02 15.19
C GLY A 251 -3.84 -2.94 14.26
N ILE A 252 -5.14 -3.10 14.49
CA ILE A 252 -6.05 -3.85 13.61
C ILE A 252 -6.10 -3.23 12.23
N ALA A 253 -6.28 -1.90 12.13
CA ALA A 253 -6.34 -1.20 10.84
C ALA A 253 -5.05 -1.37 10.03
N ILE A 254 -3.88 -1.17 10.67
CA ILE A 254 -2.58 -1.38 10.01
C ILE A 254 -2.43 -2.83 9.54
N THR A 255 -2.80 -3.80 10.38
CA THR A 255 -2.70 -5.23 10.04
C THR A 255 -3.59 -5.58 8.85
N HIS A 256 -4.84 -5.09 8.81
CA HIS A 256 -5.75 -5.33 7.69
C HIS A 256 -5.22 -4.74 6.38
N VAL A 257 -4.69 -3.51 6.40
CA VAL A 257 -4.16 -2.88 5.18
C VAL A 257 -2.85 -3.53 4.74
N LEU A 258 -1.93 -3.81 5.67
CA LEU A 258 -0.63 -4.41 5.36
C LEU A 258 -0.76 -5.84 4.81
N LEU A 259 -1.69 -6.62 5.36
CA LEU A 259 -1.96 -8.00 4.98
C LEU A 259 -3.13 -8.14 3.99
N ALA A 260 -3.62 -7.04 3.43
CA ALA A 260 -4.61 -7.08 2.37
C ALA A 260 -4.11 -7.96 1.21
N ASP A 261 -5.06 -8.56 0.49
CA ASP A 261 -4.75 -9.42 -0.66
C ASP A 261 -3.70 -10.51 -0.31
N TRP A 262 -3.91 -11.17 0.86
CA TRP A 262 -3.06 -12.24 1.48
C TRP A 262 -1.63 -11.77 1.81
N GLY A 263 -1.39 -10.46 1.90
CA GLY A 263 -0.05 -9.89 2.02
C GLY A 263 0.73 -9.90 0.70
N GLY A 264 0.05 -10.12 -0.44
CA GLY A 264 0.67 -10.20 -1.76
C GLY A 264 1.49 -8.96 -2.12
N HIS A 265 1.04 -7.79 -1.70
CA HIS A 265 1.78 -6.53 -1.92
C HIS A 265 3.05 -6.47 -1.07
N LEU A 266 3.03 -7.01 0.16
CA LEU A 266 4.23 -7.08 1.02
C LEU A 266 5.28 -8.01 0.42
N VAL A 267 4.88 -9.14 -0.17
CA VAL A 267 5.77 -10.12 -0.82
C VAL A 267 6.51 -9.51 -2.03
N GLN A 268 5.96 -8.50 -2.68
CA GLN A 268 6.61 -7.81 -3.80
C GLN A 268 7.92 -7.09 -3.40
N TYR A 269 8.11 -6.85 -2.09
CA TYR A 269 9.28 -6.17 -1.53
C TYR A 269 10.08 -7.10 -0.60
N PRO A 270 10.69 -8.18 -1.11
CA PRO A 270 11.41 -9.15 -0.28
C PRO A 270 12.59 -8.56 0.48
N GLU A 271 13.12 -7.43 0.02
CA GLU A 271 14.22 -6.71 0.66
C GLU A 271 13.84 -6.09 2.02
N VAL A 272 12.55 -5.90 2.29
CA VAL A 272 12.05 -5.33 3.55
C VAL A 272 12.08 -6.35 4.69
N PHE A 273 11.97 -7.65 4.37
CA PHE A 273 11.82 -8.70 5.38
C PHE A 273 13.01 -8.89 6.31
N PRO A 274 14.27 -8.79 5.87
CA PRO A 274 15.38 -8.80 6.82
C PRO A 274 15.22 -7.69 7.86
N ASN A 275 15.17 -8.07 9.16
CA ASN A 275 14.96 -7.17 10.29
C ASN A 275 13.61 -6.42 10.33
N LEU A 276 12.62 -6.81 9.54
CA LEU A 276 11.28 -6.25 9.60
C LEU A 276 10.65 -6.43 10.99
N CYS A 277 10.03 -5.39 11.55
CA CYS A 277 9.31 -5.46 12.81
C CYS A 277 7.82 -5.73 12.58
N LEU A 278 7.37 -6.91 12.97
CA LEU A 278 5.97 -7.33 13.01
C LEU A 278 5.59 -7.81 14.43
N ALA A 279 6.25 -7.24 15.45
CA ALA A 279 6.00 -7.60 16.85
C ALA A 279 4.53 -7.37 17.23
N GLY A 280 3.92 -8.33 17.89
CA GLY A 280 2.52 -8.26 18.33
C GLY A 280 1.48 -8.39 17.22
N MET A 281 1.88 -8.60 15.96
CA MET A 281 0.93 -8.73 14.87
C MET A 281 0.10 -10.00 14.99
N ASP A 282 -1.21 -9.86 14.82
CA ASP A 282 -2.13 -10.99 14.86
C ASP A 282 -2.54 -11.41 13.44
N PHE A 283 -1.99 -12.52 12.97
CA PHE A 283 -2.29 -13.08 11.64
C PHE A 283 -3.63 -13.82 11.58
N HIS A 284 -4.40 -13.82 12.69
CA HIS A 284 -5.72 -14.45 12.81
C HIS A 284 -6.85 -13.45 13.07
N LEU A 285 -6.63 -12.17 12.77
CA LEU A 285 -7.69 -11.18 12.93
C LEU A 285 -8.90 -11.53 12.05
N PRO A 286 -10.12 -11.33 12.54
CA PRO A 286 -11.33 -11.46 11.73
C PRO A 286 -11.25 -10.57 10.47
N GLY A 287 -11.64 -11.11 9.32
CA GLY A 287 -11.57 -10.39 8.04
C GLY A 287 -10.27 -10.58 7.26
N LEU A 288 -9.23 -11.18 7.84
CA LEU A 288 -8.05 -11.58 7.09
C LEU A 288 -8.30 -12.89 6.34
N ASP A 289 -7.76 -12.99 5.12
CA ASP A 289 -7.76 -14.24 4.34
C ASP A 289 -6.87 -15.28 5.02
N LYS A 290 -7.33 -16.54 5.09
CA LYS A 290 -6.55 -17.66 5.65
C LYS A 290 -5.21 -17.90 4.95
N ASN A 291 -5.09 -17.47 3.71
CA ASN A 291 -3.84 -17.56 2.93
C ASN A 291 -2.71 -16.67 3.48
N VAL A 292 -3.03 -15.67 4.32
CA VAL A 292 -2.03 -14.87 5.04
C VAL A 292 -1.07 -15.75 5.87
N LEU A 293 -1.55 -16.88 6.40
CA LEU A 293 -0.72 -17.83 7.14
C LEU A 293 0.35 -18.52 6.27
N SER A 294 0.22 -18.44 4.96
CA SER A 294 1.20 -18.96 3.99
C SER A 294 2.15 -17.86 3.45
N LEU A 295 2.03 -16.62 3.91
CA LEU A 295 2.85 -15.47 3.49
C LEU A 295 4.35 -15.81 3.48
N PHE A 296 4.82 -16.42 4.56
CA PHE A 296 6.25 -16.70 4.76
C PHE A 296 6.82 -17.82 3.86
N ILE A 297 5.99 -18.61 3.19
CA ILE A 297 6.46 -19.62 2.22
C ILE A 297 7.07 -18.93 0.99
N ASN A 298 6.46 -17.82 0.57
CA ASN A 298 6.88 -17.08 -0.62
C ASN A 298 8.11 -16.19 -0.36
N ILE A 299 8.49 -16.00 0.92
CA ILE A 299 9.58 -15.13 1.32
C ILE A 299 10.80 -15.98 1.67
N LYS A 300 11.80 -15.95 0.80
CA LYS A 300 13.02 -16.78 0.97
C LYS A 300 13.89 -16.36 2.16
N ASN A 301 13.86 -15.10 2.57
CA ASN A 301 14.75 -14.57 3.60
C ASN A 301 14.01 -13.69 4.62
N CYS A 302 13.77 -14.25 5.79
CA CYS A 302 13.20 -13.56 6.97
C CYS A 302 14.24 -13.47 8.09
N SER A 303 15.53 -13.39 7.75
CA SER A 303 16.59 -13.31 8.77
C SER A 303 16.47 -12.04 9.60
N GLY A 304 16.59 -12.17 10.93
CA GLY A 304 16.48 -11.04 11.85
C GLY A 304 15.07 -10.45 12.01
N ILE A 305 14.05 -11.03 11.38
CA ILE A 305 12.65 -10.55 11.52
C ILE A 305 12.25 -10.54 12.99
N ASN A 306 11.56 -9.47 13.40
CA ASN A 306 11.02 -9.33 14.75
C ASN A 306 9.53 -9.70 14.76
N LEU A 307 9.23 -10.88 15.31
CA LEU A 307 7.90 -11.47 15.50
C LEU A 307 7.59 -11.69 16.98
N ILE A 308 8.19 -10.89 17.87
CA ILE A 308 7.94 -10.94 19.30
C ILE A 308 6.44 -10.86 19.57
N ALA A 309 5.93 -11.75 20.42
CA ALA A 309 4.53 -11.77 20.81
C ALA A 309 3.50 -11.90 19.65
N ALA A 310 3.95 -12.16 18.41
CA ALA A 310 3.07 -12.32 17.24
C ALA A 310 2.19 -13.58 17.39
N ASN A 311 0.96 -13.50 16.85
CA ASN A 311 0.06 -14.64 16.76
C ASN A 311 0.24 -15.35 15.41
N LEU A 312 1.04 -16.40 15.41
CA LEU A 312 1.38 -17.25 14.26
C LEU A 312 0.76 -18.65 14.38
N HIS A 313 -0.40 -18.76 15.01
CA HIS A 313 -1.11 -20.02 15.14
C HIS A 313 -1.32 -20.68 13.78
N SER A 314 -0.96 -21.97 13.64
CA SER A 314 -1.07 -22.71 12.39
C SER A 314 -0.36 -22.09 11.18
N ALA A 315 0.56 -21.14 11.36
CA ALA A 315 1.30 -20.52 10.27
C ALA A 315 2.17 -21.53 9.52
N ARG A 316 2.29 -21.37 8.22
CA ARG A 316 3.15 -22.17 7.36
C ARG A 316 4.49 -21.48 7.18
N LEU A 317 5.50 -22.01 7.85
CA LEU A 317 6.89 -21.49 7.87
C LEU A 317 7.87 -22.55 7.32
N ASP A 318 7.35 -23.47 6.51
CA ASP A 318 8.15 -24.58 5.97
C ASP A 318 9.30 -24.04 5.12
N GLY A 319 10.54 -24.44 5.44
CA GLY A 319 11.75 -24.01 4.75
C GLY A 319 12.12 -22.52 4.95
N ALA A 320 11.39 -21.76 5.75
CA ALA A 320 11.64 -20.34 5.97
C ALA A 320 13.03 -20.11 6.59
N ARG A 321 13.74 -19.09 6.11
CA ARG A 321 15.02 -18.66 6.66
C ARG A 321 14.81 -17.62 7.76
N LEU A 322 14.74 -18.10 9.00
CA LEU A 322 14.48 -17.33 10.23
C LEU A 322 15.75 -17.17 11.09
N VAL A 323 16.90 -17.10 10.44
CA VAL A 323 18.19 -16.96 11.14
C VAL A 323 18.20 -15.68 11.96
N ARG A 324 18.52 -15.77 13.26
CA ARG A 324 18.50 -14.65 14.23
C ARG A 324 17.13 -13.96 14.34
N ALA A 325 16.04 -14.60 13.92
CA ALA A 325 14.70 -14.06 14.12
C ALA A 325 14.37 -13.95 15.62
N ARG A 326 13.51 -12.99 15.97
CA ARG A 326 13.02 -12.78 17.32
C ARG A 326 11.57 -13.23 17.40
N LEU A 327 11.32 -14.31 18.10
CA LEU A 327 10.02 -14.95 18.28
C LEU A 327 9.65 -15.07 19.77
N ASP A 328 10.24 -14.23 20.62
CA ASP A 328 10.04 -14.27 22.06
C ASP A 328 8.56 -14.05 22.42
N GLY A 329 7.98 -14.95 23.20
CA GLY A 329 6.58 -14.90 23.57
C GLY A 329 5.58 -15.10 22.43
N ALA A 330 6.03 -15.41 21.21
CA ALA A 330 5.16 -15.64 20.06
C ALA A 330 4.31 -16.92 20.24
N SER A 331 3.10 -16.92 19.66
CA SER A 331 2.23 -18.10 19.59
C SER A 331 2.44 -18.81 18.26
N LEU A 332 3.13 -19.95 18.29
CA LEU A 332 3.39 -20.85 17.17
C LEU A 332 2.62 -22.17 17.34
N TYR A 333 1.47 -22.14 18.01
CA TYR A 333 0.65 -23.34 18.20
C TYR A 333 0.28 -23.97 16.87
N GLY A 334 0.61 -25.26 16.67
CA GLY A 334 0.31 -25.97 15.43
C GLY A 334 1.00 -25.45 14.18
N ALA A 335 1.98 -24.53 14.31
CA ALA A 335 2.72 -24.00 13.17
C ALA A 335 3.60 -25.07 12.52
N ARG A 336 3.79 -24.95 11.21
CA ARG A 336 4.67 -25.83 10.44
C ARG A 336 6.00 -25.12 10.16
N LEU A 337 7.08 -25.69 10.70
CA LEU A 337 8.45 -25.17 10.59
C LEU A 337 9.38 -26.24 10.01
N GLU A 338 8.85 -27.11 9.16
CA GLU A 338 9.63 -28.22 8.59
C GLU A 338 10.79 -27.68 7.75
N ARG A 339 12.01 -28.17 8.01
CA ARG A 339 13.23 -27.70 7.34
C ARG A 339 13.50 -26.18 7.50
N ALA A 340 12.81 -25.48 8.40
CA ALA A 340 13.08 -24.07 8.66
C ALA A 340 14.48 -23.88 9.27
N ARG A 341 15.09 -22.73 9.00
CA ARG A 341 16.39 -22.35 9.57
C ARG A 341 16.19 -21.30 10.65
N LEU A 342 16.28 -21.73 11.89
CA LEU A 342 16.14 -20.91 13.10
C LEU A 342 17.48 -20.73 13.82
N ASP A 343 18.58 -20.79 13.08
CA ASP A 343 19.92 -20.68 13.66
C ASP A 343 20.12 -19.34 14.40
N GLY A 344 20.41 -19.40 15.68
CA GLY A 344 20.56 -18.21 16.55
C GLY A 344 19.26 -17.44 16.79
N ALA A 345 18.10 -17.96 16.42
CA ALA A 345 16.82 -17.33 16.73
C ALA A 345 16.50 -17.34 18.21
N SER A 346 15.74 -16.34 18.68
CA SER A 346 15.20 -16.28 20.04
C SER A 346 13.74 -16.69 20.04
N LEU A 347 13.41 -17.74 20.78
CA LEU A 347 12.06 -18.29 21.00
C LEU A 347 11.76 -18.35 22.50
N VAL A 348 12.32 -17.44 23.26
CA VAL A 348 12.18 -17.41 24.71
C VAL A 348 10.69 -17.31 25.07
N ARG A 349 10.20 -18.29 25.86
CA ARG A 349 8.80 -18.37 26.28
C ARG A 349 7.77 -18.43 25.14
N ALA A 350 8.21 -18.71 23.90
CA ALA A 350 7.30 -18.97 22.80
C ALA A 350 6.47 -20.23 23.01
N SER A 351 5.25 -20.25 22.46
CA SER A 351 4.39 -21.43 22.49
C SER A 351 4.50 -22.19 21.17
N LEU A 352 5.18 -23.32 21.18
CA LEU A 352 5.37 -24.25 20.04
C LEU A 352 4.53 -25.52 20.23
N VAL A 353 3.45 -25.45 21.01
CA VAL A 353 2.59 -26.61 21.26
C VAL A 353 2.03 -27.14 19.95
N ARG A 354 2.20 -28.46 19.69
CA ARG A 354 1.80 -29.13 18.46
C ARG A 354 2.48 -28.61 17.17
N ALA A 355 3.54 -27.82 17.27
CA ALA A 355 4.28 -27.36 16.09
C ALA A 355 5.10 -28.50 15.47
N SER A 356 5.27 -28.48 14.13
CA SER A 356 6.18 -29.40 13.42
C SER A 356 7.51 -28.69 13.15
N LEU A 357 8.59 -29.19 13.75
CA LEU A 357 9.97 -28.73 13.56
C LEU A 357 10.82 -29.80 12.89
N VAL A 358 10.19 -30.71 12.13
CA VAL A 358 10.86 -31.83 11.48
C VAL A 358 12.00 -31.32 10.59
N ARG A 359 13.22 -31.81 10.87
CA ARG A 359 14.46 -31.41 10.17
C ARG A 359 14.78 -29.92 10.22
N ALA A 360 14.19 -29.16 11.15
CA ALA A 360 14.52 -27.76 11.34
C ALA A 360 15.93 -27.60 11.92
N SER A 361 16.60 -26.47 11.62
CA SER A 361 17.87 -26.09 12.24
C SER A 361 17.66 -25.05 13.33
N LEU A 362 17.99 -25.40 14.56
CA LEU A 362 17.88 -24.55 15.78
C LEU A 362 19.28 -24.38 16.41
N VAL A 363 20.33 -24.40 15.63
CA VAL A 363 21.70 -24.26 16.11
C VAL A 363 21.88 -22.92 16.83
N ARG A 364 22.31 -22.94 18.10
CA ARG A 364 22.45 -21.76 18.96
C ARG A 364 21.13 -20.98 19.19
N ALA A 365 19.98 -21.57 18.93
CA ALA A 365 18.70 -20.92 19.22
C ALA A 365 18.45 -20.88 20.74
N ARG A 366 17.68 -19.89 21.19
CA ARG A 366 17.24 -19.74 22.57
C ARG A 366 15.79 -20.14 22.72
N LEU A 367 15.53 -21.22 23.44
CA LEU A 367 14.16 -21.74 23.72
C LEU A 367 13.86 -21.70 25.23
N ASP A 368 14.49 -20.80 25.98
CA ASP A 368 14.35 -20.73 27.43
C ASP A 368 12.90 -20.48 27.82
N GLY A 369 12.31 -21.39 28.63
CA GLY A 369 10.94 -21.34 29.01
C GLY A 369 9.92 -21.60 27.90
N ALA A 370 10.34 -21.98 26.70
CA ALA A 370 9.44 -22.29 25.59
C ALA A 370 8.59 -23.53 25.87
N ARG A 371 7.37 -23.57 25.32
CA ARG A 371 6.43 -24.68 25.45
C ARG A 371 6.41 -25.51 24.18
N LEU A 372 7.01 -26.70 24.21
CA LEU A 372 7.09 -27.63 23.07
C LEU A 372 6.20 -28.88 23.27
N VAL A 373 5.14 -28.76 24.05
CA VAL A 373 4.24 -29.90 24.35
C VAL A 373 3.66 -30.43 23.03
N ARG A 374 3.90 -31.74 22.76
CA ARG A 374 3.49 -32.41 21.51
C ARG A 374 4.07 -31.81 20.23
N ALA A 375 5.16 -31.07 20.32
CA ALA A 375 5.87 -30.63 19.13
C ALA A 375 6.65 -31.81 18.49
N SER A 376 6.74 -31.88 17.17
CA SER A 376 7.61 -32.85 16.51
C SER A 376 8.97 -32.22 16.22
N LEU A 377 10.02 -32.85 16.74
CA LEU A 377 11.43 -32.45 16.58
C LEU A 377 12.25 -33.45 15.77
N ASP A 378 11.59 -34.33 15.01
CA ASP A 378 12.25 -35.41 14.27
C ASP A 378 13.33 -34.88 13.34
N GLY A 379 14.58 -35.30 13.56
CA GLY A 379 15.75 -34.85 12.80
C GLY A 379 16.10 -33.39 12.97
N ALA A 380 15.52 -32.68 13.94
CA ALA A 380 15.87 -31.28 14.23
C ALA A 380 17.29 -31.17 14.79
N ARG A 381 18.03 -30.10 14.41
CA ARG A 381 19.39 -29.83 14.86
C ARG A 381 19.37 -28.79 15.99
N LEU A 382 19.65 -29.22 17.22
CA LEU A 382 19.63 -28.41 18.44
C LEU A 382 21.03 -28.12 19.02
N VAL A 383 22.07 -28.17 18.18
CA VAL A 383 23.45 -27.99 18.63
C VAL A 383 23.64 -26.63 19.30
N ARG A 384 24.04 -26.61 20.56
CA ARG A 384 24.21 -25.42 21.40
C ARG A 384 22.93 -24.61 21.57
N ALA A 385 21.76 -25.17 21.36
CA ALA A 385 20.51 -24.51 21.72
C ALA A 385 20.33 -24.46 23.23
N SER A 386 19.76 -23.35 23.76
CA SER A 386 19.37 -23.24 25.17
C SER A 386 17.91 -23.62 25.33
N LEU A 387 17.63 -24.53 26.26
CA LEU A 387 16.31 -25.08 26.59
C LEU A 387 16.00 -24.97 28.10
N VAL A 388 16.62 -23.98 28.77
CA VAL A 388 16.44 -23.81 30.22
C VAL A 388 14.96 -23.61 30.54
N ARG A 389 14.42 -24.47 31.44
CA ARG A 389 12.99 -24.47 31.80
C ARG A 389 12.01 -24.65 30.64
N ALA A 390 12.45 -25.14 29.48
CA ALA A 390 11.55 -25.48 28.39
C ALA A 390 10.68 -26.69 28.72
N SER A 391 9.43 -26.72 28.29
CA SER A 391 8.51 -27.84 28.48
C SER A 391 8.46 -28.71 27.24
N LEU A 392 8.98 -29.94 27.35
CA LEU A 392 9.14 -30.93 26.25
C LEU A 392 8.20 -32.14 26.42
N VAL A 393 7.06 -31.99 27.11
CA VAL A 393 6.15 -33.11 27.36
C VAL A 393 5.62 -33.68 26.06
N ARG A 394 5.97 -34.96 25.77
CA ARG A 394 5.62 -35.65 24.49
C ARG A 394 6.11 -34.92 23.23
N ALA A 395 7.21 -34.17 23.31
CA ALA A 395 7.88 -33.58 22.15
C ALA A 395 8.76 -34.62 21.45
#